data_015a874b51bda5f033ce507f207733cc
#
_entry.id   015a874b51bda5f033ce507f207733cc
#
_cell.length_a   1.000
_cell.length_b   1.000
_cell.length_c   1.000
_cell.angle_alpha   90.00
_cell.angle_beta   90.00
_cell.angle_gamma   90.00
#
_symmetry.space_group_name_H-M   'P 1'
#
loop_
_entity.id
_entity.type
_entity.pdbx_description
1 polymer ?
#
loop_
_entity_poly.entity_id
_entity_poly.type
_entity_poly.pdbx_seq_one_letter_code
_entity_poly.pdbx_strand_id
1 'polypeptide(L)'
;NSNPDKPKVYVLDWTHGLWGNANSLSEAERQWLMVLGKTLRESRYPLEKEKFKKNSDLIIMVSDKLGAIPPKFYQSSSAIMDINIQLPSRKDREEFIKKTHLSWNLREKPTPGTSVFEELVDYTEGLTQRDIYQMMVLSNRKASKKGIDTSDPKPDSSDQSYTIKGLISLYKYGEYKSPFEELNKDRLDDFFTEVEQYVKGQDHAIRKVNKVIKRAFTGLSGLQHSYKQQTPKGILFFVGPTGVGKTELAKAIARFLFGDEDACIRFDMSEFNHDHSDQRLVGAPPGYVGYEEGGQLTNAVKSRPFSVLLFDEIEKAHPRILDKFLQILEDGRLTDGKGETVSFSETIVVFTSNIGAAEVMPSDETKVVFDEFVDKVREHFHTKLMRPELLNRIGDNIVPFNFIKDPKILEKIIMSKFKPIKDRLKEKYRIEDISFDDIDKAMTILTADFDQRTGGRGILNKMISHIIDPLAEELFDRE
;
A
#
# COMPACT_ATOMS: atom_id res chain seq x y z
N ASN A 1 -45.68 31.51 -9.49
CA ASN A 1 -46.47 31.38 -10.78
C ASN A 1 -45.91 30.17 -11.59
N SER A 2 -46.10 28.96 -11.10
CA SER A 2 -45.81 27.73 -11.84
C SER A 2 -47.02 27.35 -12.66
N ASN A 3 -46.87 27.32 -13.98
CA ASN A 3 -47.90 26.82 -14.91
C ASN A 3 -48.12 25.33 -14.60
N PRO A 4 -49.32 24.90 -14.15
CA PRO A 4 -49.57 23.51 -13.72
C PRO A 4 -49.49 22.48 -14.86
N ASP A 5 -49.40 22.90 -16.10
CA ASP A 5 -49.40 22.03 -17.30
C ASP A 5 -48.00 21.74 -17.87
N LYS A 6 -46.91 22.17 -17.24
CA LYS A 6 -45.56 21.86 -17.68
C LYS A 6 -44.93 20.79 -16.83
N PRO A 7 -44.30 19.77 -17.45
CA PRO A 7 -43.54 18.74 -16.69
C PRO A 7 -42.46 19.38 -15.85
N LYS A 8 -42.29 18.93 -14.64
CA LYS A 8 -41.29 19.41 -13.67
C LYS A 8 -40.24 18.35 -13.49
N VAL A 9 -38.99 18.80 -13.32
CA VAL A 9 -37.87 17.95 -12.97
C VAL A 9 -37.43 18.33 -11.56
N TYR A 10 -37.48 17.37 -10.66
CA TYR A 10 -37.00 17.52 -9.29
C TYR A 10 -35.64 16.82 -9.20
N VAL A 11 -34.60 17.54 -8.81
CA VAL A 11 -33.26 16.98 -8.61
C VAL A 11 -33.00 16.92 -7.13
N LEU A 12 -32.84 15.72 -6.61
CA LEU A 12 -32.41 15.44 -5.24
C LEU A 12 -30.91 15.14 -5.30
N ASP A 13 -30.10 16.16 -5.03
CA ASP A 13 -28.65 16.03 -4.97
C ASP A 13 -28.23 15.52 -3.58
N TRP A 14 -27.04 14.91 -3.50
CA TRP A 14 -26.50 14.34 -2.25
C TRP A 14 -27.44 13.31 -1.59
N THR A 15 -28.11 12.50 -2.38
CA THR A 15 -29.11 11.54 -1.88
C THR A 15 -28.52 10.50 -0.93
N HIS A 16 -27.21 10.22 -1.04
CA HIS A 16 -26.47 9.37 -0.10
C HIS A 16 -26.42 9.95 1.33
N GLY A 17 -26.56 11.27 1.51
CA GLY A 17 -26.63 11.91 2.81
C GLY A 17 -28.03 11.91 3.46
N LEU A 18 -29.06 11.44 2.75
CA LEU A 18 -30.43 11.34 3.27
C LEU A 18 -30.65 10.15 4.21
N TRP A 19 -29.74 9.16 4.15
CA TRP A 19 -29.83 7.89 4.89
C TRP A 19 -28.57 7.70 5.73
N GLY A 20 -28.71 7.22 6.96
CA GLY A 20 -27.55 6.87 7.79
C GLY A 20 -26.88 5.58 7.29
N ASN A 21 -27.65 4.49 7.29
CA ASN A 21 -27.21 3.19 6.76
C ASN A 21 -28.32 2.58 5.89
N ALA A 22 -28.03 2.41 4.60
CA ALA A 22 -29.00 1.91 3.61
C ALA A 22 -29.58 0.53 3.95
N ASN A 23 -28.86 -0.27 4.71
CA ASN A 23 -29.28 -1.61 5.13
C ASN A 23 -29.95 -1.65 6.52
N SER A 24 -29.78 -0.58 7.32
CA SER A 24 -30.33 -0.49 8.68
C SER A 24 -30.94 0.88 8.93
N LEU A 25 -32.13 1.08 8.32
CA LEU A 25 -32.86 2.34 8.41
C LEU A 25 -33.53 2.55 9.77
N SER A 26 -33.47 3.73 10.29
CA SER A 26 -34.26 4.21 11.42
C SER A 26 -35.75 4.26 11.05
N GLU A 27 -36.61 4.41 12.06
CA GLU A 27 -38.06 4.48 11.84
C GLU A 27 -38.45 5.72 11.00
N ALA A 28 -37.81 6.85 11.25
CA ALA A 28 -38.04 8.07 10.48
C ALA A 28 -37.63 7.91 9.00
N GLU A 29 -36.48 7.30 8.74
CA GLU A 29 -36.01 7.03 7.38
C GLU A 29 -36.92 6.07 6.63
N ARG A 30 -37.45 5.04 7.31
CA ARG A 30 -38.46 4.11 6.72
C ARG A 30 -39.75 4.85 6.36
N GLN A 31 -40.21 5.78 7.21
CA GLN A 31 -41.40 6.58 6.92
C GLN A 31 -41.16 7.48 5.70
N TRP A 32 -40.03 8.15 5.62
CA TRP A 32 -39.65 8.95 4.45
C TRP A 32 -39.60 8.15 3.16
N LEU A 33 -39.01 6.97 3.17
CA LEU A 33 -38.96 6.04 2.04
C LEU A 33 -40.39 5.59 1.61
N MET A 34 -41.24 5.35 2.59
CA MET A 34 -42.60 4.97 2.35
C MET A 34 -43.41 6.09 1.67
N VAL A 35 -43.24 7.33 2.17
CA VAL A 35 -43.87 8.52 1.57
C VAL A 35 -43.39 8.73 0.14
N LEU A 36 -42.05 8.68 -0.09
CA LEU A 36 -41.47 8.85 -1.41
C LEU A 36 -41.94 7.75 -2.37
N GLY A 37 -41.91 6.48 -1.93
CA GLY A 37 -42.38 5.35 -2.72
C GLY A 37 -43.90 5.41 -3.04
N LYS A 38 -44.72 5.91 -2.10
CA LYS A 38 -46.12 6.16 -2.31
C LYS A 38 -46.38 7.28 -3.32
N THR A 39 -45.66 8.38 -3.19
CA THR A 39 -45.69 9.53 -4.12
C THR A 39 -45.36 9.10 -5.54
N LEU A 40 -44.35 8.29 -5.74
CA LEU A 40 -43.98 7.74 -7.05
C LEU A 40 -45.01 6.80 -7.65
N ARG A 41 -45.75 6.00 -6.81
CA ARG A 41 -46.81 5.09 -7.29
C ARG A 41 -48.13 5.78 -7.53
N GLU A 42 -48.45 6.80 -6.74
CA GLU A 42 -49.71 7.54 -6.80
C GLU A 42 -49.67 8.73 -7.74
N SER A 43 -48.46 9.06 -8.28
CA SER A 43 -48.37 10.04 -9.36
C SER A 43 -49.24 9.57 -10.52
N ARG A 44 -50.28 10.32 -10.81
CA ARG A 44 -51.32 9.97 -11.81
C ARG A 44 -50.66 9.84 -13.19
N TYR A 45 -50.54 8.62 -13.68
CA TYR A 45 -50.19 8.37 -15.07
C TYR A 45 -51.44 8.73 -15.92
N PRO A 46 -51.29 9.63 -16.90
CA PRO A 46 -52.38 9.88 -17.84
C PRO A 46 -52.71 8.59 -18.63
N LEU A 47 -53.95 8.16 -18.58
CA LEU A 47 -54.42 6.95 -19.27
C LEU A 47 -54.35 7.04 -20.81
N GLU A 48 -54.16 8.24 -21.37
CA GLU A 48 -54.09 8.47 -22.80
C GLU A 48 -52.62 8.62 -23.25
N LYS A 49 -52.20 7.82 -24.25
CA LYS A 49 -50.83 7.78 -24.77
C LYS A 49 -50.23 9.13 -25.19
N GLU A 50 -51.05 10.07 -25.65
CA GLU A 50 -50.59 11.41 -26.08
C GLU A 50 -50.32 12.36 -24.90
N LYS A 51 -51.02 12.20 -23.78
CA LYS A 51 -50.80 12.99 -22.56
C LYS A 51 -49.58 12.53 -21.77
N PHE A 52 -49.17 11.26 -21.96
CA PHE A 52 -47.97 10.69 -21.29
C PHE A 52 -46.70 11.42 -21.65
N LYS A 53 -46.60 11.97 -22.86
CA LYS A 53 -45.43 12.75 -23.32
C LYS A 53 -45.36 14.18 -22.79
N LYS A 54 -46.49 14.75 -22.31
CA LYS A 54 -46.56 16.16 -21.96
C LYS A 54 -46.54 16.50 -20.47
N ASN A 55 -46.91 15.60 -19.59
CA ASN A 55 -47.18 15.94 -18.16
C ASN A 55 -46.59 15.00 -17.13
N SER A 56 -45.53 14.27 -17.42
CA SER A 56 -44.86 13.42 -16.41
C SER A 56 -43.75 14.20 -15.72
N ASP A 57 -43.86 14.41 -14.42
CA ASP A 57 -42.79 14.91 -13.58
C ASP A 57 -41.69 13.85 -13.47
N LEU A 58 -40.43 14.32 -13.43
CA LEU A 58 -39.27 13.45 -13.29
C LEU A 58 -38.55 13.76 -11.96
N ILE A 59 -38.22 12.72 -11.21
CA ILE A 59 -37.36 12.86 -10.04
C ILE A 59 -36.00 12.24 -10.38
N ILE A 60 -34.94 13.02 -10.28
CA ILE A 60 -33.57 12.59 -10.45
C ILE A 60 -32.91 12.57 -9.08
N MET A 61 -32.45 11.41 -8.65
CA MET A 61 -31.70 11.24 -7.42
C MET A 61 -30.22 11.08 -7.76
N VAL A 62 -29.38 11.97 -7.26
CA VAL A 62 -27.92 11.93 -7.48
C VAL A 62 -27.25 11.37 -6.23
N SER A 63 -26.53 10.29 -6.39
CA SER A 63 -25.78 9.62 -5.32
C SER A 63 -24.38 9.25 -5.80
N ASP A 64 -23.41 9.27 -4.90
CA ASP A 64 -22.04 8.82 -5.17
C ASP A 64 -21.98 7.30 -5.39
N LYS A 65 -22.84 6.54 -4.73
CA LYS A 65 -22.92 5.07 -4.80
C LYS A 65 -24.36 4.61 -4.78
N LEU A 66 -24.70 3.64 -5.63
CA LEU A 66 -26.04 3.01 -5.60
C LEU A 66 -26.30 2.32 -4.25
N GLY A 67 -25.25 1.73 -3.64
CA GLY A 67 -25.34 1.07 -2.33
C GLY A 67 -25.65 2.00 -1.15
N ALA A 68 -25.51 3.31 -1.31
CA ALA A 68 -25.92 4.30 -0.33
C ALA A 68 -27.44 4.58 -0.34
N ILE A 69 -28.16 4.09 -1.36
CA ILE A 69 -29.62 4.15 -1.45
C ILE A 69 -30.20 2.81 -0.99
N PRO A 70 -31.23 2.79 -0.14
CA PRO A 70 -31.82 1.52 0.34
C PRO A 70 -32.25 0.62 -0.80
N PRO A 71 -31.81 -0.67 -0.85
CA PRO A 71 -32.08 -1.58 -1.97
C PRO A 71 -33.56 -1.79 -2.25
N LYS A 72 -34.40 -1.80 -1.20
CA LYS A 72 -35.85 -1.91 -1.32
C LYS A 72 -36.49 -0.80 -2.15
N PHE A 73 -35.82 0.34 -2.26
CA PHE A 73 -36.35 1.47 -3.00
C PHE A 73 -36.22 1.28 -4.52
N TYR A 74 -35.09 0.85 -5.01
CA TYR A 74 -34.82 0.74 -6.45
C TYR A 74 -35.02 -0.68 -7.02
N GLN A 75 -34.90 -1.72 -6.20
CA GLN A 75 -35.06 -3.10 -6.67
C GLN A 75 -36.52 -3.53 -6.87
N SER A 76 -37.45 -2.88 -6.19
CA SER A 76 -38.87 -3.31 -6.17
C SER A 76 -39.80 -2.50 -7.09
N SER A 77 -39.29 -1.56 -7.87
CA SER A 77 -40.12 -0.66 -8.69
C SER A 77 -39.64 -0.56 -10.13
N SER A 78 -40.51 -0.93 -11.07
CA SER A 78 -40.26 -0.73 -12.52
C SER A 78 -40.29 0.75 -12.95
N ALA A 79 -40.67 1.67 -12.05
CA ALA A 79 -40.70 3.10 -12.30
C ALA A 79 -39.34 3.78 -12.03
N ILE A 80 -38.39 3.03 -11.48
CA ILE A 80 -37.04 3.55 -11.17
C ILE A 80 -36.04 2.93 -12.14
N MET A 81 -35.21 3.79 -12.75
CA MET A 81 -34.11 3.38 -13.60
C MET A 81 -32.83 3.89 -12.95
N ASP A 82 -31.87 3.01 -12.73
CA ASP A 82 -30.53 3.38 -12.32
C ASP A 82 -29.66 3.70 -13.55
N ILE A 83 -28.94 4.81 -13.47
CA ILE A 83 -27.98 5.24 -14.49
C ILE A 83 -26.61 5.34 -13.83
N ASN A 84 -25.76 4.38 -14.13
CA ASN A 84 -24.38 4.39 -13.64
C ASN A 84 -23.51 5.29 -14.53
N ILE A 85 -22.99 6.38 -13.94
CA ILE A 85 -22.02 7.26 -14.60
C ILE A 85 -20.62 6.68 -14.34
N GLN A 86 -20.05 6.08 -15.37
CA GLN A 86 -18.71 5.51 -15.30
C GLN A 86 -17.63 6.59 -15.21
N LEU A 87 -16.46 6.22 -14.73
CA LEU A 87 -15.28 7.06 -14.82
C LEU A 87 -14.97 7.39 -16.29
N PRO A 88 -14.40 8.59 -16.57
CA PRO A 88 -14.13 9.01 -17.94
C PRO A 88 -13.19 8.02 -18.63
N SER A 89 -13.59 7.62 -19.84
CA SER A 89 -12.75 6.77 -20.71
C SER A 89 -11.49 7.53 -21.13
N ARG A 90 -10.50 6.84 -21.73
CA ARG A 90 -9.32 7.51 -22.30
C ARG A 90 -9.70 8.65 -23.25
N LYS A 91 -10.70 8.42 -24.13
CA LYS A 91 -11.17 9.43 -25.08
C LYS A 91 -11.77 10.66 -24.40
N ASP A 92 -12.54 10.46 -23.33
CA ASP A 92 -13.14 11.57 -22.58
C ASP A 92 -12.06 12.41 -21.90
N ARG A 93 -11.01 11.77 -21.34
CA ARG A 93 -9.87 12.46 -20.74
C ARG A 93 -9.05 13.22 -21.79
N GLU A 94 -8.78 12.59 -22.94
CA GLU A 94 -8.11 13.25 -24.08
C GLU A 94 -8.86 14.49 -24.53
N GLU A 95 -10.18 14.40 -24.70
CA GLU A 95 -11.02 15.52 -25.10
C GLU A 95 -11.01 16.65 -24.07
N PHE A 96 -11.10 16.30 -22.78
CA PHE A 96 -11.04 17.28 -21.70
C PHE A 96 -9.69 17.98 -21.64
N ILE A 97 -8.58 17.25 -21.66
CA ILE A 97 -7.22 17.80 -21.61
C ILE A 97 -6.95 18.63 -22.88
N LYS A 98 -7.42 18.17 -24.04
CA LYS A 98 -7.33 18.93 -25.29
C LYS A 98 -8.05 20.29 -25.22
N LYS A 99 -9.23 20.33 -24.61
CA LYS A 99 -9.97 21.58 -24.40
C LYS A 99 -9.30 22.53 -23.41
N THR A 100 -8.58 21.98 -22.44
CA THR A 100 -7.98 22.75 -21.34
C THR A 100 -6.46 22.88 -21.42
N HIS A 101 -5.81 22.44 -22.53
CA HIS A 101 -4.36 22.31 -22.62
C HIS A 101 -3.59 23.62 -22.36
N LEU A 102 -4.13 24.76 -22.68
CA LEU A 102 -3.54 26.09 -22.41
C LEU A 102 -3.62 26.49 -20.93
N SER A 103 -4.57 25.92 -20.19
CA SER A 103 -4.85 26.27 -18.80
C SER A 103 -3.99 25.51 -17.80
N TRP A 104 -3.15 24.59 -18.25
CA TRP A 104 -2.21 23.87 -17.40
C TRP A 104 -0.91 24.65 -17.21
N ASN A 105 -0.49 24.81 -15.98
CA ASN A 105 0.81 25.40 -15.66
C ASN A 105 1.82 24.31 -15.34
N LEU A 106 2.34 23.69 -16.39
CA LEU A 106 3.36 22.66 -16.36
C LEU A 106 4.63 23.18 -17.06
N ARG A 107 5.77 22.56 -16.77
CA ARG A 107 7.07 22.89 -17.41
C ARG A 107 6.96 22.90 -18.94
N GLU A 108 6.24 21.93 -19.48
CA GLU A 108 5.87 21.85 -20.89
C GLU A 108 4.35 21.76 -21.00
N LYS A 109 3.74 22.57 -21.85
CA LYS A 109 2.29 22.56 -22.05
C LYS A 109 1.85 21.23 -22.66
N PRO A 110 0.78 20.60 -22.16
CA PRO A 110 0.26 19.34 -22.70
C PRO A 110 -0.48 19.59 -24.03
N THR A 111 0.27 19.95 -25.06
CA THR A 111 -0.28 20.22 -26.39
C THR A 111 -0.63 18.88 -27.07
N PRO A 112 -1.82 18.77 -27.70
CA PRO A 112 -2.22 17.54 -28.39
C PRO A 112 -1.14 17.04 -29.37
N GLY A 113 -0.80 15.76 -29.31
CA GLY A 113 0.23 15.13 -30.12
C GLY A 113 1.65 15.20 -29.57
N THR A 114 1.85 15.78 -28.37
CA THR A 114 3.14 15.74 -27.67
C THR A 114 3.19 14.57 -26.69
N SER A 115 4.40 14.11 -26.34
CA SER A 115 4.61 13.09 -25.31
C SER A 115 4.03 13.51 -23.96
N VAL A 116 4.11 14.78 -23.60
CA VAL A 116 3.56 15.36 -22.37
C VAL A 116 2.02 15.25 -22.34
N PHE A 117 1.36 15.43 -23.48
CA PHE A 117 -0.09 15.23 -23.58
C PHE A 117 -0.48 13.78 -23.32
N GLU A 118 0.17 12.83 -23.97
CA GLU A 118 -0.09 11.41 -23.80
C GLU A 118 0.22 10.96 -22.36
N GLU A 119 1.32 11.43 -21.80
CA GLU A 119 1.70 11.16 -20.42
C GLU A 119 0.64 11.68 -19.43
N LEU A 120 0.12 12.90 -19.60
CA LEU A 120 -0.92 13.45 -18.75
C LEU A 120 -2.23 12.65 -18.86
N VAL A 121 -2.63 12.24 -20.07
CA VAL A 121 -3.80 11.39 -20.29
C VAL A 121 -3.64 10.05 -19.58
N ASP A 122 -2.45 9.44 -19.65
CA ASP A 122 -2.18 8.14 -19.01
C ASP A 122 -2.22 8.26 -17.48
N TYR A 123 -1.57 9.27 -16.91
CA TYR A 123 -1.54 9.46 -15.47
C TYR A 123 -2.88 9.88 -14.84
N THR A 124 -3.83 10.38 -15.63
CA THR A 124 -5.18 10.69 -15.16
C THR A 124 -6.15 9.51 -15.24
N GLU A 125 -5.67 8.30 -15.55
CA GLU A 125 -6.48 7.09 -15.51
C GLU A 125 -7.02 6.83 -14.10
N GLY A 126 -8.32 6.51 -14.02
CA GLY A 126 -8.99 6.26 -12.75
C GLY A 126 -9.43 7.53 -11.99
N LEU A 127 -9.17 8.71 -12.52
CA LEU A 127 -9.62 9.97 -11.96
C LEU A 127 -10.95 10.42 -12.59
N THR A 128 -11.78 11.11 -11.77
CA THR A 128 -12.97 11.77 -12.29
C THR A 128 -12.60 13.01 -13.09
N GLN A 129 -13.50 13.51 -13.92
CA GLN A 129 -13.28 14.76 -14.65
C GLN A 129 -13.10 15.95 -13.69
N ARG A 130 -13.74 15.91 -12.52
CA ARG A 130 -13.57 16.90 -11.45
C ARG A 130 -12.16 16.87 -10.87
N ASP A 131 -11.60 15.67 -10.65
CA ASP A 131 -10.23 15.52 -10.15
C ASP A 131 -9.21 16.09 -11.13
N ILE A 132 -9.38 15.79 -12.43
CA ILE A 132 -8.53 16.33 -13.49
C ILE A 132 -8.62 17.87 -13.54
N TYR A 133 -9.82 18.42 -13.37
CA TYR A 133 -10.02 19.87 -13.27
C TYR A 133 -9.33 20.44 -12.03
N GLN A 134 -9.45 19.81 -10.87
CA GLN A 134 -8.79 20.24 -9.65
C GLN A 134 -7.26 20.19 -9.77
N MET A 135 -6.70 19.18 -10.42
CA MET A 135 -5.28 19.12 -10.73
C MET A 135 -4.83 20.30 -11.60
N MET A 136 -5.62 20.64 -12.62
CA MET A 136 -5.35 21.82 -13.46
C MET A 136 -5.35 23.11 -12.63
N VAL A 137 -6.35 23.29 -11.75
CA VAL A 137 -6.42 24.45 -10.83
C VAL A 137 -5.22 24.46 -9.87
N LEU A 138 -4.83 23.30 -9.36
CA LEU A 138 -3.68 23.17 -8.46
C LEU A 138 -2.37 23.55 -9.14
N SER A 139 -2.18 23.19 -10.42
CA SER A 139 -1.02 23.61 -11.21
C SER A 139 -0.88 25.14 -11.28
N ASN A 140 -1.99 25.87 -11.31
CA ASN A 140 -2.02 27.33 -11.35
C ASN A 140 -1.85 27.98 -9.96
N ARG A 141 -2.38 27.37 -8.88
CA ARG A 141 -2.30 27.96 -7.53
C ARG A 141 -0.87 28.09 -6.99
N LYS A 142 0.04 27.17 -7.36
CA LYS A 142 1.45 27.26 -6.96
C LYS A 142 2.17 28.44 -7.59
N ALA A 143 1.84 28.80 -8.83
CA ALA A 143 2.39 29.96 -9.50
C ALA A 143 2.03 31.26 -8.74
N SER A 144 0.79 31.37 -8.24
CA SER A 144 0.32 32.55 -7.51
C SER A 144 0.94 32.72 -6.12
N LYS A 145 1.24 31.62 -5.40
CA LYS A 145 1.85 31.69 -4.04
C LYS A 145 3.32 32.18 -4.04
N LYS A 146 4.05 32.03 -5.14
CA LYS A 146 5.47 32.45 -5.24
C LYS A 146 5.65 33.89 -5.73
N GLY A 147 4.58 34.69 -5.86
CA GLY A 147 4.65 36.10 -6.31
C GLY A 147 5.15 36.25 -7.75
N ILE A 148 5.05 35.20 -8.55
CA ILE A 148 5.40 35.21 -9.97
C ILE A 148 4.23 35.86 -10.70
N ASP A 149 4.52 36.95 -11.44
CA ASP A 149 3.54 37.64 -12.29
C ASP A 149 2.90 36.61 -13.23
N THR A 150 1.57 36.48 -13.16
CA THR A 150 0.79 35.45 -13.86
C THR A 150 0.75 35.64 -15.38
N SER A 151 1.35 36.70 -15.91
CA SER A 151 1.37 36.98 -17.35
C SER A 151 2.30 36.08 -18.17
N ASP A 152 3.37 35.53 -17.57
CA ASP A 152 4.20 34.49 -18.19
C ASP A 152 5.08 33.78 -17.14
N PRO A 153 4.53 32.95 -16.24
CA PRO A 153 5.33 32.23 -15.27
C PRO A 153 6.09 31.08 -15.96
N LYS A 154 7.34 31.31 -16.33
CA LYS A 154 8.23 30.18 -16.66
C LYS A 154 8.46 29.40 -15.36
N PRO A 155 8.02 28.15 -15.28
CA PRO A 155 8.25 27.35 -14.08
C PRO A 155 9.74 27.21 -13.84
N ASP A 156 10.16 27.39 -12.59
CA ASP A 156 11.54 27.15 -12.17
C ASP A 156 11.99 25.77 -12.61
N SER A 157 13.06 25.67 -13.37
CA SER A 157 13.59 24.43 -13.92
C SER A 157 13.99 23.41 -12.86
N SER A 158 14.19 23.84 -11.61
CA SER A 158 14.52 22.98 -10.46
C SER A 158 13.29 22.46 -9.69
N ASP A 159 12.10 23.08 -9.86
CA ASP A 159 10.90 22.69 -9.13
C ASP A 159 10.16 21.55 -9.84
N GLN A 160 10.31 20.34 -9.33
CA GLN A 160 9.67 19.13 -9.87
C GLN A 160 8.14 19.18 -9.83
N SER A 161 7.52 20.03 -9.00
CA SER A 161 6.07 20.14 -8.89
C SER A 161 5.38 20.65 -10.15
N TYR A 162 6.14 21.21 -11.09
CA TYR A 162 5.65 21.58 -12.42
C TYR A 162 5.79 20.46 -13.47
N THR A 163 6.26 19.29 -13.07
CA THR A 163 6.18 18.08 -13.89
C THR A 163 4.84 17.39 -13.68
N ILE A 164 4.41 16.57 -14.65
CA ILE A 164 3.17 15.77 -14.50
C ILE A 164 3.23 14.89 -13.25
N LYS A 165 4.35 14.21 -13.02
CA LYS A 165 4.55 13.35 -11.84
C LYS A 165 4.46 14.15 -10.55
N GLY A 166 5.14 15.27 -10.45
CA GLY A 166 5.10 16.13 -9.28
C GLY A 166 3.71 16.70 -9.00
N LEU A 167 2.96 17.07 -10.05
CA LEU A 167 1.58 17.54 -9.91
C LEU A 167 0.64 16.44 -9.41
N ILE A 168 0.80 15.22 -9.90
CA ILE A 168 0.00 14.06 -9.47
C ILE A 168 0.33 13.69 -8.03
N SER A 169 1.63 13.67 -7.67
CA SER A 169 2.07 13.46 -6.29
C SER A 169 1.45 14.52 -5.36
N LEU A 170 1.50 15.78 -5.77
CA LEU A 170 0.89 16.88 -5.03
C LEU A 170 -0.63 16.73 -4.88
N TYR A 171 -1.31 16.29 -5.94
CA TYR A 171 -2.76 16.07 -5.91
C TYR A 171 -3.16 14.91 -4.99
N LYS A 172 -2.43 13.78 -5.08
CA LYS A 172 -2.74 12.56 -4.33
C LYS A 172 -2.30 12.63 -2.86
N TYR A 173 -1.15 13.26 -2.59
CA TYR A 173 -0.46 13.18 -1.30
C TYR A 173 -0.24 14.54 -0.63
N GLY A 174 -0.67 15.63 -1.27
CA GLY A 174 -0.46 16.98 -0.76
C GLY A 174 0.97 17.49 -0.98
N GLU A 175 1.45 18.36 -0.09
CA GLU A 175 2.80 18.94 -0.18
C GLU A 175 3.92 17.95 0.24
N TYR A 176 3.60 16.68 0.48
CA TYR A 176 4.59 15.66 0.79
C TYR A 176 5.45 15.36 -0.43
N LYS A 177 6.73 15.65 -0.32
CA LYS A 177 7.71 15.18 -1.29
C LYS A 177 7.86 13.67 -1.13
N SER A 178 7.97 12.96 -2.25
CA SER A 178 8.29 11.53 -2.18
C SER A 178 9.65 11.38 -1.49
N PRO A 179 9.78 10.56 -0.43
CA PRO A 179 11.07 10.29 0.19
C PRO A 179 12.13 9.78 -0.79
N PHE A 180 11.68 9.15 -1.89
CA PHE A 180 12.56 8.71 -2.99
C PHE A 180 13.18 9.88 -3.77
N GLU A 181 12.52 11.05 -3.79
CA GLU A 181 13.07 12.27 -4.40
C GLU A 181 14.11 12.99 -3.51
N GLU A 182 14.04 12.73 -2.20
CA GLU A 182 15.00 13.26 -1.22
C GLU A 182 16.26 12.40 -1.12
N LEU A 183 16.23 11.17 -1.63
CA LEU A 183 17.40 10.33 -1.74
C LEU A 183 18.43 11.00 -2.65
N ASN A 184 19.69 10.95 -2.26
CA ASN A 184 20.82 11.34 -3.09
C ASN A 184 21.81 10.17 -3.21
N LYS A 185 22.82 10.35 -4.07
CA LYS A 185 23.81 9.30 -4.31
C LYS A 185 24.57 8.93 -3.04
N ASP A 186 24.98 9.92 -2.26
CA ASP A 186 25.79 9.72 -1.06
C ASP A 186 25.03 8.90 -0.02
N ARG A 187 23.75 9.24 0.22
CA ARG A 187 22.89 8.47 1.12
C ARG A 187 22.66 7.02 0.64
N LEU A 188 22.52 6.83 -0.67
CA LEU A 188 22.38 5.47 -1.22
C LEU A 188 23.65 4.64 -1.12
N ASP A 189 24.83 5.28 -1.11
CA ASP A 189 26.10 4.59 -0.89
C ASP A 189 26.27 4.19 0.58
N ASP A 190 25.71 4.94 1.53
CA ASP A 190 25.68 4.62 2.96
C ASP A 190 24.67 3.52 3.34
N PHE A 191 23.77 3.14 2.43
CA PHE A 191 22.72 2.14 2.68
C PHE A 191 23.23 0.86 3.33
N PHE A 192 24.33 0.31 2.81
CA PHE A 192 24.89 -0.94 3.32
C PHE A 192 25.33 -0.78 4.78
N THR A 193 26.06 0.29 5.08
CA THR A 193 26.60 0.57 6.42
C THR A 193 25.51 0.82 7.44
N GLU A 194 24.47 1.56 7.07
CA GLU A 194 23.32 1.82 7.95
C GLU A 194 22.52 0.55 8.23
N VAL A 195 22.21 -0.24 7.20
CA VAL A 195 21.40 -1.45 7.33
C VAL A 195 22.15 -2.57 8.06
N GLU A 196 23.48 -2.68 7.85
CA GLU A 196 24.31 -3.66 8.57
C GLU A 196 24.27 -3.45 10.09
N GLN A 197 23.97 -2.25 10.59
CA GLN A 197 23.82 -2.02 12.03
C GLN A 197 22.68 -2.85 12.63
N TYR A 198 21.65 -3.14 11.85
CA TYR A 198 20.45 -3.88 12.27
C TYR A 198 20.46 -5.35 11.86
N VAL A 199 21.00 -5.65 10.66
CA VAL A 199 20.98 -7.00 10.08
C VAL A 199 22.42 -7.48 9.88
N LYS A 200 22.82 -8.46 10.68
CA LYS A 200 24.19 -8.97 10.69
C LYS A 200 24.32 -10.23 9.84
N GLY A 201 25.40 -10.36 9.08
CA GLY A 201 25.76 -11.57 8.34
C GLY A 201 24.91 -11.87 7.11
N GLN A 202 24.17 -10.87 6.60
CA GLN A 202 23.33 -11.01 5.40
C GLN A 202 23.75 -10.05 4.28
N ASP A 203 25.04 -9.89 4.08
CA ASP A 203 25.64 -8.93 3.15
C ASP A 203 25.07 -9.07 1.72
N HIS A 204 24.87 -10.31 1.27
CA HIS A 204 24.30 -10.57 -0.04
C HIS A 204 22.87 -10.01 -0.15
N ALA A 205 22.04 -10.25 0.87
CA ALA A 205 20.67 -9.75 0.89
C ALA A 205 20.63 -8.22 0.90
N ILE A 206 21.47 -7.57 1.73
CA ILE A 206 21.56 -6.11 1.82
C ILE A 206 21.99 -5.53 0.48
N ARG A 207 23.00 -6.09 -0.17
CA ARG A 207 23.48 -5.62 -1.50
C ARG A 207 22.40 -5.79 -2.58
N LYS A 208 21.64 -6.89 -2.55
CA LYS A 208 20.56 -7.14 -3.51
C LYS A 208 19.41 -6.15 -3.32
N VAL A 209 19.03 -5.87 -2.08
CA VAL A 209 18.04 -4.82 -1.74
C VAL A 209 18.51 -3.45 -2.22
N ASN A 210 19.77 -3.08 -1.97
CA ASN A 210 20.32 -1.81 -2.44
C ASN A 210 20.20 -1.62 -3.95
N LYS A 211 20.40 -2.70 -4.74
CA LYS A 211 20.18 -2.64 -6.20
C LYS A 211 18.72 -2.34 -6.56
N VAL A 212 17.76 -2.88 -5.82
CA VAL A 212 16.33 -2.61 -6.05
C VAL A 212 16.01 -1.15 -5.70
N ILE A 213 16.53 -0.64 -4.58
CA ILE A 213 16.34 0.76 -4.17
C ILE A 213 16.99 1.72 -5.18
N LYS A 214 18.20 1.41 -5.67
CA LYS A 214 18.86 2.20 -6.73
C LYS A 214 18.04 2.24 -8.03
N ARG A 215 17.40 1.13 -8.41
CA ARG A 215 16.44 1.12 -9.55
C ARG A 215 15.21 2.00 -9.29
N ALA A 216 14.67 1.96 -8.08
CA ALA A 216 13.55 2.82 -7.69
C ALA A 216 13.92 4.31 -7.77
N PHE A 217 15.09 4.67 -7.24
CA PHE A 217 15.64 6.03 -7.27
C PHE A 217 15.85 6.55 -8.70
N THR A 218 16.40 5.73 -9.60
CA THR A 218 16.63 6.11 -11.00
C THR A 218 15.36 6.10 -11.86
N GLY A 219 14.20 5.71 -11.30
CA GLY A 219 12.94 5.62 -12.01
C GLY A 219 12.88 4.47 -13.04
N LEU A 220 13.80 3.51 -12.95
CA LEU A 220 13.87 2.35 -13.85
C LEU A 220 13.07 1.13 -13.35
N SER A 221 12.39 1.26 -12.20
CA SER A 221 11.54 0.19 -11.66
C SER A 221 10.30 -0.02 -12.52
N GLY A 222 10.00 -1.28 -12.86
CA GLY A 222 8.76 -1.67 -13.55
C GLY A 222 8.72 -1.39 -15.05
N LEU A 223 9.71 -0.72 -15.64
CA LEU A 223 9.72 -0.37 -17.08
C LEU A 223 9.71 -1.60 -17.99
N GLN A 224 10.24 -2.74 -17.53
CA GLN A 224 10.21 -4.01 -18.28
C GLN A 224 8.81 -4.59 -18.43
N HIS A 225 7.84 -4.16 -17.63
CA HIS A 225 6.47 -4.68 -17.65
C HIS A 225 5.46 -3.68 -18.18
N SER A 226 5.68 -2.39 -18.02
CA SER A 226 4.79 -1.34 -18.50
C SER A 226 5.50 0.02 -18.57
N TYR A 227 5.22 0.81 -19.60
CA TYR A 227 5.60 2.24 -19.64
C TYR A 227 4.89 3.06 -18.56
N LYS A 228 3.78 2.56 -18.01
CA LYS A 228 3.05 3.18 -16.90
C LYS A 228 3.79 2.90 -15.60
N GLN A 229 4.48 3.87 -15.05
CA GLN A 229 5.18 3.78 -13.75
C GLN A 229 4.18 3.77 -12.58
N GLN A 230 3.22 2.85 -12.60
CA GLN A 230 2.22 2.70 -11.54
C GLN A 230 2.53 1.54 -10.59
N THR A 231 3.45 0.65 -10.98
CA THR A 231 3.87 -0.48 -10.14
C THR A 231 4.59 0.01 -8.87
N PRO A 232 4.61 -0.82 -7.80
CA PRO A 232 5.38 -0.50 -6.60
C PRO A 232 6.84 -0.14 -6.90
N LYS A 233 7.44 0.75 -6.12
CA LYS A 233 8.85 1.19 -6.27
C LYS A 233 9.83 0.02 -6.21
N GLY A 234 9.51 -1.01 -5.42
CA GLY A 234 10.28 -2.23 -5.32
C GLY A 234 9.41 -3.41 -4.93
N ILE A 235 9.77 -4.57 -5.48
CA ILE A 235 9.17 -5.86 -5.13
C ILE A 235 10.33 -6.74 -4.70
N LEU A 236 10.26 -7.32 -3.50
CA LEU A 236 11.29 -8.14 -2.90
C LEU A 236 10.66 -9.42 -2.31
N PHE A 237 11.33 -10.54 -2.48
CA PHE A 237 10.92 -11.81 -1.89
C PHE A 237 12.06 -12.37 -1.04
N PHE A 238 11.93 -12.32 0.28
CA PHE A 238 12.93 -12.78 1.23
C PHE A 238 12.67 -14.25 1.58
N VAL A 239 13.62 -15.11 1.32
CA VAL A 239 13.52 -16.55 1.60
C VAL A 239 14.73 -17.02 2.42
N GLY A 240 14.50 -17.96 3.31
CA GLY A 240 15.55 -18.55 4.14
C GLY A 240 15.06 -19.02 5.52
N PRO A 241 15.97 -19.50 6.37
CA PRO A 241 15.63 -20.02 7.69
C PRO A 241 14.90 -19.01 8.57
N THR A 242 14.26 -19.48 9.64
CA THR A 242 13.67 -18.58 10.65
C THR A 242 14.76 -17.84 11.42
N GLY A 243 14.47 -16.61 11.87
CA GLY A 243 15.37 -15.87 12.76
C GLY A 243 16.65 -15.34 12.13
N VAL A 244 16.80 -15.35 10.79
CA VAL A 244 18.00 -14.84 10.10
C VAL A 244 17.95 -13.36 9.76
N GLY A 245 16.87 -12.65 10.14
CA GLY A 245 16.76 -11.20 9.97
C GLY A 245 15.91 -10.74 8.79
N LYS A 246 15.05 -11.58 8.20
CA LYS A 246 14.16 -11.20 7.07
C LYS A 246 13.26 -10.02 7.43
N THR A 247 12.51 -10.11 8.51
CA THR A 247 11.62 -9.04 9.00
C THR A 247 12.41 -7.80 9.44
N GLU A 248 13.58 -8.02 10.06
CA GLU A 248 14.44 -6.91 10.48
C GLU A 248 15.01 -6.12 9.29
N LEU A 249 15.32 -6.81 8.17
CA LEU A 249 15.75 -6.13 6.94
C LEU A 249 14.62 -5.25 6.36
N ALA A 250 13.37 -5.72 6.39
CA ALA A 250 12.23 -4.91 5.94
C ALA A 250 12.06 -3.64 6.80
N LYS A 251 12.19 -3.75 8.12
CA LYS A 251 12.17 -2.61 9.05
C LYS A 251 13.36 -1.65 8.81
N ALA A 252 14.55 -2.20 8.57
CA ALA A 252 15.74 -1.39 8.28
C ALA A 252 15.58 -0.62 6.96
N ILE A 253 14.93 -1.19 5.94
CA ILE A 253 14.57 -0.48 4.70
C ILE A 253 13.64 0.69 5.02
N ALA A 254 12.62 0.50 5.86
CA ALA A 254 11.69 1.55 6.23
C ALA A 254 12.40 2.70 6.99
N ARG A 255 13.25 2.38 7.97
CA ARG A 255 14.07 3.37 8.67
C ARG A 255 14.96 4.18 7.72
N PHE A 256 15.63 3.48 6.80
CA PHE A 256 16.51 4.13 5.84
C PHE A 256 15.76 5.09 4.91
N LEU A 257 14.64 4.64 4.33
CA LEU A 257 13.89 5.39 3.32
C LEU A 257 13.00 6.47 3.93
N PHE A 258 12.35 6.17 5.05
CA PHE A 258 11.28 6.99 5.60
C PHE A 258 11.63 7.57 6.99
N GLY A 259 12.80 7.25 7.54
CA GLY A 259 13.26 7.73 8.84
C GLY A 259 12.55 7.11 10.05
N ASP A 260 11.63 6.16 9.80
CA ASP A 260 10.74 5.59 10.81
C ASP A 260 10.52 4.09 10.54
N GLU A 261 10.70 3.26 11.58
CA GLU A 261 10.44 1.82 11.43
C GLU A 261 8.94 1.49 11.34
N ASP A 262 8.08 2.35 11.89
CA ASP A 262 6.62 2.20 11.79
C ASP A 262 6.10 2.41 10.36
N ALA A 263 6.95 2.91 9.46
CA ALA A 263 6.67 2.89 8.03
C ALA A 263 6.77 1.48 7.42
N CYS A 264 7.20 0.47 8.17
CA CYS A 264 7.09 -0.94 7.82
C CYS A 264 5.78 -1.52 8.36
N ILE A 265 4.78 -1.59 7.49
CA ILE A 265 3.46 -2.12 7.83
C ILE A 265 3.44 -3.63 7.61
N ARG A 266 3.32 -4.40 8.69
CA ARG A 266 3.37 -5.86 8.64
C ARG A 266 1.97 -6.47 8.58
N PHE A 267 1.82 -7.43 7.67
CA PHE A 267 0.66 -8.33 7.56
C PHE A 267 1.15 -9.77 7.71
N ASP A 268 0.72 -10.45 8.77
CA ASP A 268 1.03 -11.85 8.98
C ASP A 268 0.06 -12.72 8.18
N MET A 269 0.57 -13.41 7.15
CA MET A 269 -0.28 -14.19 6.25
C MET A 269 -0.87 -15.42 6.89
N SER A 270 -0.39 -15.86 8.05
CA SER A 270 -1.01 -16.92 8.83
C SER A 270 -2.42 -16.54 9.33
N GLU A 271 -2.67 -15.23 9.54
CA GLU A 271 -3.99 -14.73 9.92
C GLU A 271 -4.97 -14.66 8.73
N PHE A 272 -4.47 -14.83 7.52
CA PHE A 272 -5.20 -14.69 6.25
C PHE A 272 -5.26 -16.00 5.46
N ASN A 273 -5.34 -17.14 6.16
CA ASN A 273 -5.33 -18.48 5.59
C ASN A 273 -6.73 -19.11 5.38
N HIS A 274 -7.80 -18.42 5.76
CA HIS A 274 -9.18 -18.92 5.68
C HIS A 274 -9.97 -18.30 4.52
N ASP A 275 -11.05 -18.96 4.13
CA ASP A 275 -12.06 -18.39 3.23
C ASP A 275 -12.55 -17.04 3.78
N HIS A 276 -12.76 -16.07 2.89
CA HIS A 276 -13.15 -14.69 3.19
C HIS A 276 -12.08 -13.83 3.89
N SER A 277 -10.86 -14.33 4.13
CA SER A 277 -9.76 -13.50 4.65
C SER A 277 -9.39 -12.36 3.69
N ASP A 278 -9.63 -12.52 2.40
CA ASP A 278 -9.48 -11.48 1.40
C ASP A 278 -10.38 -10.27 1.67
N GLN A 279 -11.61 -10.49 2.21
CA GLN A 279 -12.51 -9.40 2.59
C GLN A 279 -11.97 -8.57 3.76
N ARG A 280 -11.27 -9.20 4.70
CA ARG A 280 -10.61 -8.50 5.81
C ARG A 280 -9.42 -7.67 5.32
N LEU A 281 -8.68 -8.20 4.33
CA LEU A 281 -7.51 -7.51 3.77
C LEU A 281 -7.91 -6.34 2.85
N VAL A 282 -8.90 -6.55 1.95
CA VAL A 282 -9.26 -5.60 0.88
C VAL A 282 -10.56 -4.85 1.21
N GLY A 283 -11.40 -5.36 2.09
CA GLY A 283 -12.71 -4.83 2.44
C GLY A 283 -13.84 -5.74 1.97
N ALA A 284 -14.88 -5.84 2.79
CA ALA A 284 -16.09 -6.60 2.48
C ALA A 284 -16.92 -5.88 1.41
N PRO A 285 -17.67 -6.63 0.58
CA PRO A 285 -18.64 -6.03 -0.35
C PRO A 285 -19.86 -5.46 0.40
N PRO A 286 -20.64 -4.58 -0.25
CA PRO A 286 -21.84 -4.01 0.34
C PRO A 286 -22.79 -5.06 0.90
N GLY A 287 -23.30 -4.85 2.12
CA GLY A 287 -24.23 -5.73 2.79
C GLY A 287 -23.60 -6.83 3.65
N TYR A 288 -22.29 -6.96 3.65
CA TYR A 288 -21.57 -7.88 4.53
C TYR A 288 -21.01 -7.17 5.77
N VAL A 289 -20.85 -7.94 6.85
CA VAL A 289 -20.22 -7.47 8.10
C VAL A 289 -18.79 -7.00 7.79
N GLY A 290 -18.39 -5.83 8.32
CA GLY A 290 -17.08 -5.23 8.08
C GLY A 290 -17.02 -4.32 6.85
N TYR A 291 -18.12 -4.10 6.12
CA TYR A 291 -18.13 -3.17 4.97
C TYR A 291 -17.71 -1.76 5.34
N GLU A 292 -18.25 -1.22 6.46
CA GLU A 292 -17.96 0.16 6.92
C GLU A 292 -16.50 0.33 7.36
N GLU A 293 -15.87 -0.72 7.86
CA GLU A 293 -14.48 -0.70 8.31
C GLU A 293 -13.49 -0.60 7.15
N GLY A 294 -13.87 -1.10 5.96
CA GLY A 294 -12.98 -1.18 4.79
C GLY A 294 -11.89 -2.26 4.95
N GLY A 295 -10.95 -2.30 4.02
CA GLY A 295 -9.87 -3.29 4.03
C GLY A 295 -8.66 -2.83 4.85
N GLN A 296 -8.07 -3.73 5.62
CA GLN A 296 -6.88 -3.42 6.43
C GLN A 296 -5.71 -2.92 5.57
N LEU A 297 -5.41 -3.59 4.45
CA LEU A 297 -4.33 -3.21 3.54
C LEU A 297 -4.62 -1.89 2.84
N THR A 298 -5.84 -1.73 2.32
CA THR A 298 -6.21 -0.51 1.58
C THR A 298 -6.25 0.71 2.49
N ASN A 299 -6.75 0.57 3.71
CA ASN A 299 -6.74 1.65 4.71
C ASN A 299 -5.31 2.01 5.16
N ALA A 300 -4.45 1.01 5.36
CA ALA A 300 -3.07 1.24 5.75
C ALA A 300 -2.31 2.05 4.68
N VAL A 301 -2.46 1.68 3.40
CA VAL A 301 -1.80 2.40 2.29
C VAL A 301 -2.40 3.79 2.08
N LYS A 302 -3.73 3.97 2.25
CA LYS A 302 -4.36 5.30 2.22
C LYS A 302 -3.80 6.21 3.30
N SER A 303 -3.61 5.68 4.52
CA SER A 303 -3.09 6.43 5.65
C SER A 303 -1.59 6.72 5.54
N ARG A 304 -0.81 5.79 4.99
CA ARG A 304 0.64 5.88 4.84
C ARG A 304 1.09 5.39 3.46
N PRO A 305 0.96 6.24 2.42
CA PRO A 305 1.31 5.87 1.04
C PRO A 305 2.79 5.54 0.85
N PHE A 306 3.67 6.21 1.60
CA PHE A 306 5.11 5.98 1.62
C PHE A 306 5.44 4.96 2.71
N SER A 307 5.49 3.68 2.35
CA SER A 307 5.66 2.60 3.30
C SER A 307 6.33 1.37 2.69
N VAL A 308 6.88 0.54 3.57
CA VAL A 308 7.26 -0.84 3.25
C VAL A 308 6.11 -1.74 3.68
N LEU A 309 5.50 -2.42 2.74
CA LEU A 309 4.45 -3.40 3.00
C LEU A 309 5.10 -4.77 3.15
N LEU A 310 5.10 -5.29 4.36
CA LEU A 310 5.69 -6.59 4.69
C LEU A 310 4.60 -7.65 4.82
N PHE A 311 4.55 -8.58 3.88
CA PHE A 311 3.69 -9.76 3.91
C PHE A 311 4.49 -10.96 4.40
N ASP A 312 4.33 -11.26 5.69
CA ASP A 312 5.13 -12.27 6.38
C ASP A 312 4.51 -13.67 6.20
N GLU A 313 5.34 -14.69 5.91
CA GLU A 313 4.96 -16.09 5.69
C GLU A 313 3.93 -16.27 4.56
N ILE A 314 4.25 -15.73 3.37
CA ILE A 314 3.34 -15.70 2.20
C ILE A 314 2.81 -17.08 1.79
N GLU A 315 3.55 -18.14 2.05
CA GLU A 315 3.16 -19.53 1.78
C GLU A 315 1.93 -19.99 2.57
N LYS A 316 1.54 -19.26 3.61
CA LYS A 316 0.34 -19.53 4.42
C LYS A 316 -0.90 -18.79 3.95
N ALA A 317 -0.74 -17.83 3.03
CA ALA A 317 -1.85 -17.03 2.53
C ALA A 317 -2.87 -17.87 1.75
N HIS A 318 -4.15 -17.56 1.92
CA HIS A 318 -5.20 -18.17 1.09
C HIS A 318 -5.01 -17.80 -0.39
N PRO A 319 -5.27 -18.72 -1.35
CA PRO A 319 -5.05 -18.48 -2.79
C PRO A 319 -5.72 -17.21 -3.34
N ARG A 320 -6.90 -16.84 -2.85
CA ARG A 320 -7.60 -15.60 -3.25
C ARG A 320 -6.81 -14.33 -2.94
N ILE A 321 -5.98 -14.34 -1.91
CA ILE A 321 -5.11 -13.23 -1.55
C ILE A 321 -3.96 -13.11 -2.54
N LEU A 322 -3.42 -14.24 -3.01
CA LEU A 322 -2.38 -14.24 -4.02
C LEU A 322 -2.85 -13.59 -5.33
N ASP A 323 -4.14 -13.76 -5.69
CA ASP A 323 -4.75 -13.10 -6.85
C ASP A 323 -4.83 -11.55 -6.66
N LYS A 324 -5.02 -11.08 -5.41
CA LYS A 324 -4.97 -9.63 -5.10
C LYS A 324 -3.54 -9.07 -5.20
N PHE A 325 -2.55 -9.85 -4.81
CA PHE A 325 -1.14 -9.44 -5.00
C PHE A 325 -0.76 -9.32 -6.47
N LEU A 326 -1.26 -10.18 -7.35
CA LEU A 326 -1.06 -10.03 -8.79
C LEU A 326 -1.50 -8.64 -9.26
N GLN A 327 -2.71 -8.19 -8.87
CA GLN A 327 -3.21 -6.88 -9.24
C GLN A 327 -2.32 -5.74 -8.71
N ILE A 328 -1.83 -5.86 -7.47
CA ILE A 328 -0.92 -4.86 -6.88
C ILE A 328 0.40 -4.81 -7.64
N LEU A 329 0.99 -5.96 -7.98
CA LEU A 329 2.30 -6.03 -8.61
C LEU A 329 2.25 -5.67 -10.10
N GLU A 330 1.11 -5.88 -10.79
CA GLU A 330 0.92 -5.56 -12.21
C GLU A 330 0.45 -4.12 -12.42
N ASP A 331 -0.68 -3.77 -11.79
CA ASP A 331 -1.36 -2.50 -12.00
C ASP A 331 -0.90 -1.42 -11.01
N GLY A 332 -0.20 -1.81 -9.92
CA GLY A 332 0.18 -0.90 -8.84
C GLY A 332 -1.01 -0.28 -8.10
N ARG A 333 -2.17 -0.91 -8.18
CA ARG A 333 -3.41 -0.45 -7.56
C ARG A 333 -4.29 -1.61 -7.10
N LEU A 334 -5.14 -1.35 -6.14
CA LEU A 334 -6.14 -2.29 -5.67
C LEU A 334 -7.44 -1.55 -5.39
N THR A 335 -8.56 -2.09 -5.87
CA THR A 335 -9.89 -1.54 -5.57
C THR A 335 -10.45 -2.26 -4.35
N ASP A 336 -10.86 -1.47 -3.35
CA ASP A 336 -11.43 -1.99 -2.10
C ASP A 336 -12.90 -2.40 -2.25
N GLY A 337 -13.45 -3.00 -1.18
CA GLY A 337 -14.86 -3.41 -1.14
C GLY A 337 -15.86 -2.26 -1.26
N LYS A 338 -15.43 -1.02 -1.04
CA LYS A 338 -16.23 0.21 -1.21
C LYS A 338 -16.18 0.75 -2.65
N GLY A 339 -15.37 0.15 -3.53
CA GLY A 339 -15.15 0.60 -4.89
C GLY A 339 -14.12 1.72 -5.02
N GLU A 340 -13.35 2.01 -3.95
CA GLU A 340 -12.29 3.01 -3.97
C GLU A 340 -10.97 2.36 -4.42
N THR A 341 -10.28 3.00 -5.36
CA THR A 341 -9.00 2.51 -5.87
C THR A 341 -7.83 3.14 -5.12
N VAL A 342 -6.99 2.29 -4.54
CA VAL A 342 -5.80 2.67 -3.80
C VAL A 342 -4.56 2.41 -4.62
N SER A 343 -3.64 3.38 -4.69
CA SER A 343 -2.37 3.27 -5.42
C SER A 343 -1.26 2.75 -4.50
N PHE A 344 -0.47 1.83 -5.03
CA PHE A 344 0.72 1.25 -4.38
C PHE A 344 2.04 1.75 -5.01
N SER A 345 1.96 2.73 -5.90
CA SER A 345 3.12 3.21 -6.68
C SER A 345 4.25 3.79 -5.83
N GLU A 346 3.98 4.22 -4.61
CA GLU A 346 4.99 4.78 -3.70
C GLU A 346 5.40 3.80 -2.58
N THR A 347 4.97 2.54 -2.66
CA THR A 347 5.32 1.51 -1.68
C THR A 347 6.47 0.63 -2.13
N ILE A 348 7.15 0.00 -1.18
CA ILE A 348 8.00 -1.17 -1.41
C ILE A 348 7.27 -2.39 -0.86
N VAL A 349 7.06 -3.39 -1.70
CA VAL A 349 6.40 -4.65 -1.32
C VAL A 349 7.46 -5.69 -1.00
N VAL A 350 7.40 -6.24 0.21
CA VAL A 350 8.30 -7.28 0.70
C VAL A 350 7.48 -8.50 1.11
N PHE A 351 7.76 -9.61 0.49
CA PHE A 351 7.25 -10.92 0.92
C PHE A 351 8.34 -11.63 1.72
N THR A 352 7.99 -12.29 2.82
CA THR A 352 8.90 -13.23 3.48
C THR A 352 8.37 -14.64 3.39
N SER A 353 9.28 -15.60 3.41
CA SER A 353 8.94 -17.01 3.36
C SER A 353 9.98 -17.88 4.06
N ASN A 354 9.52 -19.00 4.59
CA ASN A 354 10.34 -20.07 5.13
C ASN A 354 10.39 -21.30 4.20
N ILE A 355 9.97 -21.15 2.93
CA ILE A 355 10.03 -22.21 1.92
C ILE A 355 11.47 -22.74 1.83
N GLY A 356 11.62 -24.06 1.85
CA GLY A 356 12.93 -24.73 1.79
C GLY A 356 13.71 -24.77 3.10
N ALA A 357 13.28 -24.06 4.17
CA ALA A 357 14.04 -23.97 5.42
C ALA A 357 14.28 -25.32 6.11
N ALA A 358 13.40 -26.28 5.91
CA ALA A 358 13.55 -27.65 6.44
C ALA A 358 14.38 -28.58 5.54
N GLU A 359 14.50 -28.26 4.26
CA GLU A 359 15.07 -29.10 3.21
C GLU A 359 16.50 -28.69 2.86
N VAL A 360 16.75 -27.38 2.77
CA VAL A 360 18.09 -26.84 2.45
C VAL A 360 19.02 -27.02 3.63
N MET A 361 20.18 -27.59 3.35
CA MET A 361 21.19 -27.84 4.38
C MET A 361 22.23 -26.70 4.44
N PRO A 362 22.70 -26.36 5.65
CA PRO A 362 23.83 -25.43 5.78
C PRO A 362 25.06 -25.98 5.03
N SER A 363 25.61 -25.20 4.11
CA SER A 363 26.84 -25.51 3.37
C SER A 363 27.82 -24.35 3.45
N ASP A 364 29.11 -24.63 3.36
CA ASP A 364 30.15 -23.58 3.35
C ASP A 364 30.13 -22.78 2.02
N GLU A 365 29.63 -23.38 0.96
CA GLU A 365 29.40 -22.72 -0.30
C GLU A 365 28.08 -21.95 -0.27
N THR A 366 28.13 -20.70 0.14
CA THR A 366 26.98 -19.78 0.23
C THR A 366 26.13 -19.73 -1.04
N LYS A 367 26.79 -19.83 -2.22
CA LYS A 367 26.09 -19.81 -3.50
C LYS A 367 25.16 -21.01 -3.68
N VAL A 368 25.60 -22.22 -3.29
CA VAL A 368 24.79 -23.43 -3.36
C VAL A 368 23.54 -23.28 -2.51
N VAL A 369 23.68 -22.80 -1.27
CA VAL A 369 22.55 -22.54 -0.38
C VAL A 369 21.57 -21.56 -1.00
N PHE A 370 22.05 -20.51 -1.63
CA PHE A 370 21.19 -19.49 -2.26
C PHE A 370 20.45 -20.03 -3.48
N ASP A 371 21.13 -20.79 -4.33
CA ASP A 371 20.53 -21.40 -5.52
C ASP A 371 19.45 -22.43 -5.11
N GLU A 372 19.72 -23.25 -4.09
CA GLU A 372 18.74 -24.19 -3.54
C GLU A 372 17.49 -23.48 -2.99
N PHE A 373 17.63 -22.41 -2.23
CA PHE A 373 16.47 -21.64 -1.75
C PHE A 373 15.66 -21.05 -2.91
N VAL A 374 16.31 -20.50 -3.92
CA VAL A 374 15.65 -19.95 -5.11
C VAL A 374 14.87 -21.03 -5.85
N ASP A 375 15.48 -22.21 -6.04
CA ASP A 375 14.84 -23.34 -6.73
C ASP A 375 13.65 -23.89 -5.92
N LYS A 376 13.76 -23.97 -4.59
CA LYS A 376 12.63 -24.36 -3.72
C LYS A 376 11.47 -23.37 -3.81
N VAL A 377 11.74 -22.08 -3.89
CA VAL A 377 10.69 -21.05 -4.11
C VAL A 377 10.02 -21.28 -5.46
N ARG A 378 10.80 -21.46 -6.54
CA ARG A 378 10.26 -21.72 -7.89
C ARG A 378 9.39 -22.97 -7.91
N GLU A 379 9.90 -24.07 -7.36
CA GLU A 379 9.17 -25.34 -7.23
C GLU A 379 7.84 -25.12 -6.50
N HIS A 380 7.85 -24.42 -5.36
CA HIS A 380 6.68 -24.20 -4.52
C HIS A 380 5.59 -23.38 -5.25
N PHE A 381 6.00 -22.30 -5.95
CA PHE A 381 5.06 -21.49 -6.74
C PHE A 381 4.45 -22.24 -7.92
N HIS A 382 5.21 -23.14 -8.54
CA HIS A 382 4.70 -23.97 -9.65
C HIS A 382 3.81 -25.11 -9.18
N THR A 383 4.19 -25.80 -8.09
CA THR A 383 3.57 -27.09 -7.71
C THR A 383 2.52 -26.93 -6.60
N LYS A 384 2.75 -26.10 -5.59
CA LYS A 384 1.88 -25.96 -4.43
C LYS A 384 0.93 -24.76 -4.53
N LEU A 385 1.47 -23.59 -4.80
CA LEU A 385 0.66 -22.39 -4.92
C LEU A 385 -0.06 -22.31 -6.27
N MET A 386 0.46 -22.97 -7.32
CA MET A 386 -0.06 -22.90 -8.69
C MET A 386 -0.24 -21.46 -9.20
N ARG A 387 0.74 -20.59 -8.90
CA ARG A 387 0.75 -19.17 -9.26
C ARG A 387 2.11 -18.76 -9.86
N PRO A 388 2.52 -19.35 -11.01
CA PRO A 388 3.77 -19.01 -11.68
C PRO A 388 3.80 -17.54 -12.15
N GLU A 389 2.64 -16.93 -12.40
CA GLU A 389 2.50 -15.53 -12.78
C GLU A 389 2.99 -14.59 -11.67
N LEU A 390 2.74 -14.91 -10.39
CA LEU A 390 3.24 -14.13 -9.27
C LEU A 390 4.78 -14.18 -9.19
N LEU A 391 5.35 -15.36 -9.42
CA LEU A 391 6.80 -15.56 -9.53
C LEU A 391 7.41 -14.74 -10.65
N ASN A 392 6.75 -14.68 -11.82
CA ASN A 392 7.20 -13.86 -12.94
C ASN A 392 7.23 -12.36 -12.61
N ARG A 393 6.31 -11.88 -11.76
CA ARG A 393 6.30 -10.47 -11.31
C ARG A 393 7.39 -10.17 -10.27
N ILE A 394 7.71 -11.13 -9.42
CA ILE A 394 8.84 -11.04 -8.49
C ILE A 394 10.17 -11.08 -9.27
N GLY A 395 10.25 -11.94 -10.29
CA GLY A 395 11.42 -12.09 -11.14
C GLY A 395 12.69 -12.43 -10.34
N ASP A 396 13.79 -11.75 -10.67
CA ASP A 396 15.09 -11.95 -10.01
C ASP A 396 15.21 -11.30 -8.61
N ASN A 397 14.13 -10.73 -8.09
CA ASN A 397 14.15 -10.10 -6.78
C ASN A 397 13.90 -11.08 -5.61
N ILE A 398 14.06 -12.38 -5.85
CA ILE A 398 14.15 -13.39 -4.78
C ILE A 398 15.49 -13.19 -4.08
N VAL A 399 15.44 -12.90 -2.79
CA VAL A 399 16.59 -12.57 -1.94
C VAL A 399 16.77 -13.68 -0.92
N PRO A 400 17.69 -14.64 -1.16
CA PRO A 400 17.97 -15.70 -0.21
C PRO A 400 18.80 -15.17 0.98
N PHE A 401 18.45 -15.65 2.16
CA PHE A 401 19.16 -15.42 3.41
C PHE A 401 19.94 -16.67 3.79
N ASN A 402 21.17 -16.48 4.24
CA ASN A 402 22.01 -17.57 4.66
C ASN A 402 21.73 -17.99 6.11
N PHE A 403 22.13 -19.20 6.45
CA PHE A 403 22.25 -19.64 7.83
C PHE A 403 23.29 -18.80 8.56
N ILE A 404 23.04 -18.49 9.84
CA ILE A 404 24.02 -17.83 10.69
C ILE A 404 24.94 -18.90 11.27
N LYS A 405 26.21 -18.88 10.88
CA LYS A 405 27.20 -19.89 11.27
C LYS A 405 28.39 -19.29 12.00
N ASP A 406 28.83 -18.11 11.56
CA ASP A 406 30.05 -17.47 12.04
C ASP A 406 29.86 -16.99 13.48
N PRO A 407 30.69 -17.49 14.45
CA PRO A 407 30.64 -17.04 15.84
C PRO A 407 30.77 -15.52 15.98
N LYS A 408 31.53 -14.84 15.12
CA LYS A 408 31.68 -13.38 15.13
C LYS A 408 30.38 -12.67 14.76
N ILE A 409 29.56 -13.28 13.88
CA ILE A 409 28.24 -12.73 13.54
C ILE A 409 27.30 -12.92 14.72
N LEU A 410 27.33 -14.08 15.39
CA LEU A 410 26.54 -14.33 16.58
C LEU A 410 26.89 -13.34 17.69
N GLU A 411 28.17 -13.09 17.93
CA GLU A 411 28.65 -12.05 18.87
C GLU A 411 28.09 -10.67 18.54
N LYS A 412 28.19 -10.24 17.25
CA LYS A 412 27.61 -8.96 16.80
C LYS A 412 26.09 -8.89 17.05
N ILE A 413 25.35 -9.97 16.86
CA ILE A 413 23.91 -10.05 17.13
C ILE A 413 23.66 -9.88 18.63
N ILE A 414 24.37 -10.63 19.49
CA ILE A 414 24.25 -10.55 20.95
C ILE A 414 24.53 -9.12 21.41
N MET A 415 25.64 -8.52 20.99
CA MET A 415 26.03 -7.16 21.39
C MET A 415 25.03 -6.11 20.92
N SER A 416 24.45 -6.28 19.72
CA SER A 416 23.41 -5.36 19.22
C SER A 416 22.13 -5.39 20.05
N LYS A 417 21.78 -6.54 20.62
CA LYS A 417 20.61 -6.71 21.48
C LYS A 417 20.89 -6.43 22.95
N PHE A 418 22.15 -6.42 23.34
CA PHE A 418 22.58 -6.05 24.68
C PHE A 418 22.51 -4.52 24.91
N LYS A 419 22.70 -3.73 23.85
CA LYS A 419 22.62 -2.27 23.93
C LYS A 419 21.27 -1.74 24.48
N PRO A 420 20.10 -2.15 23.96
CA PRO A 420 18.80 -1.72 24.52
C PRO A 420 18.62 -2.10 26.00
N ILE A 421 19.22 -3.23 26.44
CA ILE A 421 19.18 -3.63 27.85
C ILE A 421 19.96 -2.62 28.69
N LYS A 422 21.17 -2.26 28.28
CA LYS A 422 21.97 -1.20 28.93
C LYS A 422 21.22 0.13 29.02
N ASP A 423 20.64 0.57 27.91
CA ASP A 423 19.90 1.83 27.85
C ASP A 423 18.72 1.82 28.84
N ARG A 424 17.97 0.70 28.92
CA ARG A 424 16.85 0.55 29.84
C ARG A 424 17.28 0.53 31.30
N LEU A 425 18.39 -0.11 31.62
CA LEU A 425 18.96 -0.13 32.98
C LEU A 425 19.39 1.26 33.43
N LYS A 426 19.99 2.02 32.54
CA LYS A 426 20.36 3.41 32.79
C LYS A 426 19.16 4.32 33.06
N GLU A 427 18.12 4.20 32.23
CA GLU A 427 16.92 5.03 32.34
C GLU A 427 16.12 4.73 33.60
N LYS A 428 15.81 3.45 33.86
CA LYS A 428 14.89 3.06 34.93
C LYS A 428 15.58 2.88 36.28
N TYR A 429 16.76 2.23 36.29
CA TYR A 429 17.43 1.82 37.51
C TYR A 429 18.66 2.66 37.86
N ARG A 430 19.04 3.62 36.99
CA ARG A 430 20.24 4.49 37.15
C ARG A 430 21.54 3.68 37.24
N ILE A 431 21.58 2.51 36.62
CA ILE A 431 22.79 1.73 36.48
C ILE A 431 23.54 2.25 35.25
N GLU A 432 24.71 2.83 35.44
CA GLU A 432 25.42 3.54 34.38
C GLU A 432 25.92 2.60 33.30
N ASP A 433 26.43 1.42 33.65
CA ASP A 433 26.87 0.41 32.68
C ASP A 433 26.81 -1.00 33.27
N ILE A 434 26.66 -1.99 32.40
CA ILE A 434 26.88 -3.40 32.66
C ILE A 434 27.81 -3.97 31.59
N SER A 435 28.70 -4.84 31.98
CA SER A 435 29.65 -5.50 31.08
C SER A 435 29.79 -6.97 31.44
N PHE A 436 30.34 -7.74 30.54
CA PHE A 436 30.75 -9.09 30.83
C PHE A 436 32.15 -9.09 31.43
N ASP A 437 32.37 -9.80 32.55
CA ASP A 437 33.71 -9.98 33.15
C ASP A 437 34.63 -10.75 32.20
N ASP A 438 34.06 -11.75 31.50
CA ASP A 438 34.75 -12.57 30.50
C ASP A 438 33.79 -12.75 29.29
N ILE A 439 34.03 -11.98 28.22
CA ILE A 439 33.19 -11.99 27.02
C ILE A 439 33.32 -13.34 26.28
N ASP A 440 34.49 -13.95 26.24
CA ASP A 440 34.72 -15.20 25.52
C ASP A 440 33.98 -16.35 26.20
N LYS A 441 33.97 -16.37 27.53
CA LYS A 441 33.21 -17.35 28.31
C LYS A 441 31.72 -17.14 28.16
N ALA A 442 31.24 -15.89 28.19
CA ALA A 442 29.83 -15.56 27.96
C ALA A 442 29.40 -15.97 26.54
N MET A 443 30.21 -15.70 25.53
CA MET A 443 29.93 -16.14 24.16
C MET A 443 29.91 -17.66 24.05
N THR A 444 30.84 -18.37 24.71
CA THR A 444 30.85 -19.83 24.71
C THR A 444 29.54 -20.38 25.29
N ILE A 445 29.04 -19.84 26.39
CA ILE A 445 27.79 -20.25 27.01
C ILE A 445 26.59 -19.96 26.10
N LEU A 446 26.52 -18.75 25.53
CA LEU A 446 25.39 -18.34 24.70
C LEU A 446 25.35 -19.04 23.34
N THR A 447 26.51 -19.47 22.82
CA THR A 447 26.60 -20.19 21.55
C THR A 447 26.69 -21.69 21.69
N ALA A 448 26.80 -22.23 22.92
CA ALA A 448 26.76 -23.66 23.17
C ALA A 448 25.47 -24.28 22.60
N ASP A 449 25.59 -25.40 21.89
CA ASP A 449 24.45 -26.10 21.25
C ASP A 449 23.59 -25.22 20.35
N PHE A 450 24.21 -24.23 19.68
CA PHE A 450 23.52 -23.36 18.75
C PHE A 450 23.09 -24.13 17.49
N ASP A 451 21.77 -24.25 17.28
CA ASP A 451 21.23 -24.79 16.04
C ASP A 451 21.13 -23.68 14.97
N GLN A 452 21.92 -23.80 13.92
CA GLN A 452 21.95 -22.85 12.79
C GLN A 452 20.57 -22.66 12.12
N ARG A 453 19.66 -23.63 12.26
CA ARG A 453 18.30 -23.55 11.71
C ARG A 453 17.39 -22.59 12.47
N THR A 454 17.70 -22.35 13.76
CA THR A 454 16.93 -21.41 14.60
C THR A 454 17.36 -19.96 14.43
N GLY A 455 18.53 -19.76 13.83
CA GLY A 455 19.08 -18.42 13.55
C GLY A 455 19.24 -17.57 14.81
N GLY A 456 19.19 -16.26 14.65
CA GLY A 456 19.31 -15.31 15.76
C GLY A 456 18.24 -15.46 16.85
N ARG A 457 17.06 -16.05 16.52
CA ARG A 457 16.00 -16.28 17.51
C ARG A 457 16.45 -17.27 18.60
N GLY A 458 17.19 -18.33 18.22
CA GLY A 458 17.77 -19.26 19.18
C GLY A 458 18.73 -18.59 20.16
N ILE A 459 19.58 -17.67 19.67
CA ILE A 459 20.47 -16.85 20.50
C ILE A 459 19.69 -15.93 21.45
N LEU A 460 18.65 -15.27 20.95
CA LEU A 460 17.84 -14.39 21.80
C LEU A 460 17.17 -15.15 22.95
N ASN A 461 16.69 -16.37 22.72
CA ASN A 461 16.14 -17.20 23.78
C ASN A 461 17.19 -17.52 24.84
N LYS A 462 18.43 -17.83 24.43
CA LYS A 462 19.54 -18.03 25.39
C LYS A 462 19.92 -16.76 26.12
N MET A 463 19.87 -15.59 25.47
CA MET A 463 20.05 -14.31 26.16
C MET A 463 18.98 -14.07 27.24
N ILE A 464 17.73 -14.45 26.97
CA ILE A 464 16.67 -14.35 27.98
C ILE A 464 17.04 -15.18 29.20
N SER A 465 17.29 -16.48 29.04
CA SER A 465 17.52 -17.40 30.16
C SER A 465 18.83 -17.15 30.89
N HIS A 466 19.89 -16.69 30.23
CA HIS A 466 21.22 -16.54 30.83
C HIS A 466 21.59 -15.11 31.22
N ILE A 467 20.90 -14.11 30.70
CA ILE A 467 21.20 -12.70 30.98
C ILE A 467 19.99 -11.96 31.54
N ILE A 468 18.85 -12.01 30.84
CA ILE A 468 17.70 -11.14 31.18
C ILE A 468 17.00 -11.64 32.43
N ASP A 469 16.73 -12.98 32.55
CA ASP A 469 16.03 -13.52 33.68
C ASP A 469 16.84 -13.36 34.99
N PRO A 470 18.16 -13.73 35.05
CA PRO A 470 18.96 -13.48 36.26
C PRO A 470 19.08 -12.01 36.62
N LEU A 471 19.20 -11.15 35.61
CA LEU A 471 19.25 -9.69 35.82
C LEU A 471 17.92 -9.15 36.37
N ALA A 472 16.80 -9.69 35.89
CA ALA A 472 15.48 -9.30 36.37
C ALA A 472 15.23 -9.71 37.81
N GLU A 473 15.66 -10.92 38.20
CA GLU A 473 15.62 -11.41 39.59
C GLU A 473 16.44 -10.53 40.51
N GLU A 474 17.70 -10.22 40.16
CA GLU A 474 18.58 -9.35 40.95
C GLU A 474 18.00 -7.93 41.11
N LEU A 475 17.38 -7.39 40.07
CA LEU A 475 16.76 -6.04 40.11
C LEU A 475 15.49 -6.04 40.95
N PHE A 476 14.71 -7.14 40.93
CA PHE A 476 13.49 -7.29 41.71
C PHE A 476 13.80 -7.39 43.21
N ASP A 477 14.85 -8.11 43.58
CA ASP A 477 15.30 -8.26 44.99
C ASP A 477 15.87 -6.94 45.57
N ARG A 478 16.20 -5.97 44.72
CA ARG A 478 16.69 -4.63 45.15
C ARG A 478 15.60 -3.56 45.26
N GLU A 479 14.40 -3.76 44.70
CA GLU A 479 13.25 -2.88 44.91
C GLU A 479 12.55 -3.17 46.27
#